data_bcfe08fed909c09b7cba857a008feac3
#
_entry.id   bcfe08fed909c09b7cba857a008feac3
#
_cell.length_a   1.000
_cell.length_b   1.000
_cell.length_c   1.000
_cell.angle_alpha   90.00
_cell.angle_beta   90.00
_cell.angle_gamma   90.00
#
_symmetry.space_group_name_H-M   'P 1'
#
loop_
_entity.id
_entity.type
_entity.pdbx_description
1 polymer ?
#
loop_
_entity_poly.entity_id
_entity_poly.type
_entity_poly.pdbx_seq_one_letter_code
_entity_poly.pdbx_strand_id
1 'polypeptide(L)'
;LPRALLAVGDAYTSADPVSGLGMTLALKEVREMQLLLAKLGPGHPDLPRRYYRKIAKMADTAWFVIREQNLRFDWIKDVDAKRPFYFGALTWYMDRVMELVHDDLDAYREFLAVVHLVKPPAALMTPKVAGKVIGKWARTRLSGNKTLIARNYAGRTVPAVAAPVQIDDLAIDLAEVRTH
;
A
#
# COMPACT_ATOMS: atom_id res chain seq x y z
N LEU A 1 4.93 12.25 23.58
CA LEU A 1 4.04 13.34 23.13
C LEU A 1 3.40 13.99 24.37
N PRO A 2 3.18 15.32 24.37
CA PRO A 2 2.40 15.99 25.40
C PRO A 2 1.03 15.34 25.58
N ARG A 3 0.50 15.30 26.80
CA ARG A 3 -0.76 14.59 27.10
C ARG A 3 -1.97 15.07 26.30
N ALA A 4 -1.91 16.28 25.75
CA ALA A 4 -3.00 16.92 25.00
C ALA A 4 -2.78 16.93 23.48
N LEU A 5 -1.73 16.27 22.96
CA LEU A 5 -1.41 16.26 21.53
C LEU A 5 -1.64 14.88 20.93
N LEU A 6 -2.40 14.83 19.84
CA LEU A 6 -2.57 13.64 19.00
C LEU A 6 -2.04 13.93 17.60
N ALA A 7 -1.17 13.07 17.08
CA ALA A 7 -0.73 13.10 15.70
C ALA A 7 -1.72 12.34 14.83
N VAL A 8 -2.04 12.88 13.65
CA VAL A 8 -3.00 12.33 12.68
C VAL A 8 -2.42 12.45 11.28
N GLY A 9 -2.73 11.52 10.41
CA GLY A 9 -2.29 11.50 9.02
C GLY A 9 -0.77 11.42 8.92
N ASP A 10 -0.18 12.16 8.02
CA ASP A 10 1.27 12.13 7.76
C ASP A 10 2.13 12.54 8.97
N ALA A 11 1.54 13.25 9.93
CA ALA A 11 2.22 13.55 11.20
C ALA A 11 2.41 12.28 12.08
N TYR A 12 1.62 11.23 11.85
CA TYR A 12 1.75 9.94 12.52
C TYR A 12 2.43 8.91 11.61
N THR A 13 1.91 8.74 10.39
CA THR A 13 2.41 7.76 9.43
C THR A 13 2.36 8.35 8.03
N SER A 14 3.52 8.65 7.46
CA SER A 14 3.63 9.06 6.06
C SER A 14 3.72 7.81 5.18
N ALA A 15 2.71 7.59 4.36
CA ALA A 15 2.67 6.47 3.43
C ALA A 15 3.28 6.87 2.08
N ASP A 16 3.90 5.90 1.38
CA ASP A 16 4.40 6.10 0.03
C ASP A 16 3.25 6.58 -0.90
N PRO A 17 3.39 7.74 -1.56
CA PRO A 17 2.36 8.31 -2.42
C PRO A 17 1.92 7.37 -3.56
N VAL A 18 2.83 6.53 -4.06
CA VAL A 18 2.55 5.55 -5.13
C VAL A 18 1.48 4.55 -4.72
N SER A 19 1.38 4.24 -3.42
CA SER A 19 0.37 3.31 -2.91
C SER A 19 -1.05 3.89 -2.88
N GLY A 20 -1.21 5.23 -2.90
CA GLY A 20 -2.49 5.91 -2.79
C GLY A 20 -3.18 5.75 -1.43
N LEU A 21 -2.52 5.19 -0.43
CA LEU A 21 -3.10 4.83 0.87
C LEU A 21 -3.14 5.97 1.89
N GLY A 22 -2.33 7.01 1.72
CA GLY A 22 -2.14 8.08 2.71
C GLY A 22 -3.45 8.75 3.11
N MET A 23 -4.25 9.21 2.13
CA MET A 23 -5.54 9.86 2.41
C MET A 23 -6.55 8.92 3.07
N THR A 24 -6.62 7.67 2.61
CA THR A 24 -7.51 6.66 3.20
C THR A 24 -7.14 6.41 4.66
N LEU A 25 -5.84 6.31 4.95
CA LEU A 25 -5.34 6.10 6.30
C LEU A 25 -5.69 7.27 7.21
N ALA A 26 -5.40 8.50 6.77
CA ALA A 26 -5.72 9.72 7.51
C ALA A 26 -7.21 9.85 7.83
N LEU A 27 -8.09 9.58 6.86
CA LEU A 27 -9.55 9.61 7.08
C LEU A 27 -10.01 8.57 8.10
N LYS A 28 -9.44 7.37 8.06
CA LYS A 28 -9.75 6.32 9.05
C LYS A 28 -9.25 6.69 10.44
N GLU A 29 -8.09 7.31 10.54
CA GLU A 29 -7.54 7.83 11.80
C GLU A 29 -8.43 8.91 12.41
N VAL A 30 -8.89 9.87 11.60
CA VAL A 30 -9.84 10.90 12.04
C VAL A 30 -11.15 10.26 12.52
N ARG A 31 -11.68 9.30 11.79
CA ARG A 31 -12.89 8.58 12.20
C ARG A 31 -12.73 7.87 13.56
N GLU A 32 -11.62 7.17 13.77
CA GLU A 32 -11.37 6.52 15.07
C GLU A 32 -11.20 7.54 16.19
N MET A 33 -10.58 8.68 15.92
CA MET A 33 -10.48 9.78 16.87
C MET A 33 -11.88 10.30 17.25
N GLN A 34 -12.75 10.56 16.26
CA GLN A 34 -14.12 10.99 16.51
C GLN A 34 -14.91 10.00 17.38
N LEU A 35 -14.82 8.70 17.06
CA LEU A 35 -15.50 7.65 17.82
C LEU A 35 -14.99 7.56 19.27
N LEU A 36 -13.69 7.73 19.48
CA LEU A 36 -13.11 7.72 20.82
C LEU A 36 -13.46 8.99 21.60
N LEU A 37 -13.44 10.15 20.98
CA LEU A 37 -13.87 11.42 21.60
C LEU A 37 -15.33 11.36 22.01
N ALA A 38 -16.21 10.84 21.15
CA ALA A 38 -17.63 10.67 21.49
C ALA A 38 -17.85 9.71 22.67
N LYS A 39 -17.01 8.68 22.78
CA LYS A 39 -17.14 7.65 23.83
C LYS A 39 -16.53 8.06 25.16
N LEU A 40 -15.39 8.74 25.15
CA LEU A 40 -14.55 8.98 26.33
C LEU A 40 -14.58 10.44 26.78
N GLY A 41 -14.85 11.35 25.86
CA GLY A 41 -14.67 12.81 26.06
C GLY A 41 -13.23 13.27 25.80
N PRO A 42 -13.02 14.57 25.50
CA PRO A 42 -11.74 15.12 25.07
C PRO A 42 -10.65 15.11 26.16
N GLY A 43 -11.05 15.16 27.44
CA GLY A 43 -10.11 15.18 28.59
C GLY A 43 -9.77 13.80 29.15
N HIS A 44 -10.23 12.70 28.55
CA HIS A 44 -10.04 11.38 29.13
C HIS A 44 -8.57 10.94 29.08
N PRO A 45 -7.96 10.51 30.20
CA PRO A 45 -6.53 10.22 30.30
C PRO A 45 -6.07 9.08 29.37
N ASP A 46 -6.94 8.11 29.11
CA ASP A 46 -6.65 6.98 28.24
C ASP A 46 -6.89 7.26 26.75
N LEU A 47 -7.42 8.42 26.37
CA LEU A 47 -7.74 8.73 24.97
C LEU A 47 -6.53 8.54 24.03
N PRO A 48 -5.34 9.12 24.30
CA PRO A 48 -4.19 8.95 23.43
C PRO A 48 -3.77 7.48 23.28
N ARG A 49 -3.70 6.76 24.41
CA ARG A 49 -3.29 5.35 24.41
C ARG A 49 -4.24 4.47 23.56
N ARG A 50 -5.54 4.67 23.70
CA ARG A 50 -6.55 3.90 22.96
C ARG A 50 -6.53 4.28 21.48
N TYR A 51 -6.38 5.55 21.17
CA TYR A 51 -6.26 6.05 19.81
C TYR A 51 -5.07 5.43 19.10
N TYR A 52 -3.85 5.61 19.63
CA TYR A 52 -2.64 5.07 19.00
C TYR A 52 -2.65 3.56 18.87
N ARG A 53 -3.22 2.82 19.81
CA ARG A 53 -3.38 1.36 19.67
C ARG A 53 -4.25 0.97 18.48
N LYS A 54 -5.28 1.76 18.19
CA LYS A 54 -6.17 1.48 17.05
C LYS A 54 -5.53 1.83 15.72
N ILE A 55 -4.96 3.02 15.63
CA ILE A 55 -4.36 3.47 14.36
C ILE A 55 -3.08 2.70 14.03
N ALA A 56 -2.31 2.26 15.02
CA ALA A 56 -1.14 1.41 14.78
C ALA A 56 -1.47 0.16 13.97
N LYS A 57 -2.58 -0.52 14.29
CA LYS A 57 -3.01 -1.70 13.51
C LYS A 57 -3.36 -1.37 12.06
N MET A 58 -3.89 -0.17 11.79
CA MET A 58 -4.17 0.27 10.43
C MET A 58 -2.88 0.60 9.70
N ALA A 59 -1.96 1.30 10.38
CA ALA A 59 -0.64 1.61 9.87
C ALA A 59 0.14 0.33 9.53
N ASP A 60 0.16 -0.67 10.42
CA ASP A 60 0.81 -1.97 10.18
C ASP A 60 0.28 -2.64 8.91
N THR A 61 -1.05 -2.59 8.69
CA THR A 61 -1.67 -3.16 7.49
C THR A 61 -1.24 -2.40 6.22
N ALA A 62 -1.24 -1.06 6.26
CA ALA A 62 -0.80 -0.23 5.14
C ALA A 62 0.68 -0.47 4.83
N TRP A 63 1.53 -0.47 5.85
CA TRP A 63 2.96 -0.75 5.71
C TRP A 63 3.25 -2.16 5.18
N PHE A 64 2.47 -3.16 5.57
CA PHE A 64 2.60 -4.50 5.00
C PHE A 64 2.39 -4.48 3.48
N VAL A 65 1.35 -3.81 2.99
CA VAL A 65 1.05 -3.72 1.55
C VAL A 65 2.14 -2.93 0.82
N ILE A 66 2.54 -1.77 1.35
CA ILE A 66 3.58 -0.91 0.76
C ILE A 66 4.91 -1.65 0.68
N ARG A 67 5.31 -2.28 1.78
CA ARG A 67 6.56 -3.02 1.87
C ARG A 67 6.59 -4.21 0.89
N GLU A 68 5.49 -4.95 0.75
CA GLU A 68 5.40 -6.05 -0.20
C GLU A 68 5.63 -5.55 -1.63
N GLN A 69 5.06 -4.41 -1.99
CA GLN A 69 5.27 -3.80 -3.30
C GLN A 69 6.71 -3.32 -3.50
N ASN A 70 7.27 -2.62 -2.53
CA ASN A 70 8.62 -2.06 -2.62
C ASN A 70 9.69 -3.14 -2.67
N LEU A 71 9.57 -4.22 -1.90
CA LEU A 71 10.53 -5.32 -1.90
C LEU A 71 10.55 -6.13 -3.21
N ARG A 72 9.65 -5.88 -4.15
CA ARG A 72 9.71 -6.46 -5.50
C ARG A 72 10.86 -5.91 -6.34
N PHE A 73 11.32 -4.71 -6.01
CA PHE A 73 12.40 -4.04 -6.73
C PHE A 73 13.75 -4.36 -6.10
N ASP A 74 14.70 -4.87 -6.91
CA ASP A 74 16.00 -5.30 -6.40
C ASP A 74 16.91 -4.13 -5.97
N TRP A 75 16.62 -2.92 -6.48
CA TRP A 75 17.35 -1.71 -6.09
C TRP A 75 16.89 -1.10 -4.77
N ILE A 76 15.69 -1.45 -4.29
CA ILE A 76 15.21 -1.03 -2.98
C ILE A 76 15.81 -1.97 -1.94
N LYS A 77 16.83 -1.46 -1.24
CA LYS A 77 17.44 -2.16 -0.11
C LYS A 77 16.80 -1.65 1.17
N ASP A 78 15.97 -2.45 1.78
CA ASP A 78 15.55 -2.21 3.16
C ASP A 78 16.71 -2.62 4.05
N VAL A 79 17.35 -1.64 4.69
CA VAL A 79 18.59 -1.84 5.48
C VAL A 79 18.33 -2.78 6.66
N ASP A 80 17.11 -2.81 7.18
CA ASP A 80 16.75 -3.56 8.39
C ASP A 80 15.84 -4.77 8.14
N ALA A 81 15.31 -4.96 6.93
CA ALA A 81 14.37 -6.02 6.65
C ALA A 81 14.84 -6.98 5.57
N LYS A 82 15.24 -8.16 6.01
CA LYS A 82 15.43 -9.30 5.12
C LYS A 82 14.10 -9.70 4.49
N ARG A 83 14.10 -10.03 3.20
CA ARG A 83 12.92 -10.63 2.54
C ARG A 83 12.52 -11.89 3.30
N PRO A 84 11.25 -12.01 3.76
CA PRO A 84 10.79 -13.21 4.42
C PRO A 84 10.91 -14.42 3.49
N PHE A 85 11.11 -15.62 4.04
CA PHE A 85 11.22 -16.84 3.24
C PHE A 85 10.00 -17.11 2.35
N TYR A 86 8.82 -16.66 2.75
CA TYR A 86 7.57 -16.80 2.00
C TYR A 86 7.37 -15.73 0.92
N PHE A 87 8.28 -14.74 0.83
CA PHE A 87 8.09 -13.57 -0.03
C PHE A 87 7.88 -13.95 -1.50
N GLY A 88 8.67 -14.88 -2.03
CA GLY A 88 8.52 -15.34 -3.41
C GLY A 88 7.15 -15.97 -3.69
N ALA A 89 6.64 -16.78 -2.76
CA ALA A 89 5.32 -17.38 -2.89
C ALA A 89 4.20 -16.34 -2.80
N LEU A 90 4.34 -15.37 -1.88
CA LEU A 90 3.38 -14.28 -1.74
C LEU A 90 3.34 -13.41 -2.99
N THR A 91 4.49 -13.01 -3.51
CA THR A 91 4.60 -12.21 -4.75
C THR A 91 4.01 -12.96 -5.93
N TRP A 92 4.35 -14.24 -6.09
CA TRP A 92 3.76 -15.09 -7.12
C TRP A 92 2.23 -15.13 -7.02
N TYR A 93 1.69 -15.30 -5.82
CA TYR A 93 0.25 -15.35 -5.60
C TYR A 93 -0.41 -14.00 -5.92
N MET A 94 0.16 -12.89 -5.47
CA MET A 94 -0.36 -11.55 -5.72
C MET A 94 -0.35 -11.20 -7.22
N ASP A 95 0.66 -11.65 -7.95
CA ASP A 95 0.68 -11.50 -9.41
C ASP A 95 -0.51 -12.22 -10.08
N ARG A 96 -0.85 -13.41 -9.59
CA ARG A 96 -2.02 -14.17 -10.09
C ARG A 96 -3.35 -13.51 -9.67
N VAL A 97 -3.39 -12.91 -8.48
CA VAL A 97 -4.54 -12.08 -8.07
C VAL A 97 -4.71 -10.91 -9.02
N MET A 98 -3.63 -10.20 -9.37
CA MET A 98 -3.68 -9.08 -10.32
C MET A 98 -4.15 -9.51 -11.71
N GLU A 99 -3.72 -10.68 -12.19
CA GLU A 99 -4.25 -11.24 -13.44
C GLU A 99 -5.75 -11.57 -13.34
N LEU A 100 -6.20 -12.11 -12.21
CA LEU A 100 -7.60 -12.43 -11.99
C LEU A 100 -8.49 -11.19 -11.97
N VAL A 101 -8.04 -10.13 -11.32
CA VAL A 101 -8.73 -8.84 -11.16
C VAL A 101 -9.13 -8.21 -12.50
N HIS A 102 -8.38 -8.45 -13.57
CA HIS A 102 -8.71 -7.94 -14.92
C HIS A 102 -9.96 -8.57 -15.51
N ASP A 103 -10.28 -9.80 -15.15
CA ASP A 103 -11.34 -10.58 -15.80
C ASP A 103 -12.49 -10.94 -14.84
N ASP A 104 -12.33 -10.74 -13.55
CA ASP A 104 -13.30 -11.13 -12.51
C ASP A 104 -13.68 -9.95 -11.64
N LEU A 105 -14.90 -9.46 -11.80
CA LEU A 105 -15.42 -8.30 -11.07
C LEU A 105 -15.50 -8.54 -9.56
N ASP A 106 -15.77 -9.76 -9.11
CA ASP A 106 -15.80 -10.06 -7.67
C ASP A 106 -14.39 -9.98 -7.07
N ALA A 107 -13.39 -10.54 -7.78
CA ALA A 107 -11.99 -10.44 -7.36
C ALA A 107 -11.51 -8.97 -7.37
N TYR A 108 -11.95 -8.18 -8.35
CA TYR A 108 -11.67 -6.74 -8.39
C TYR A 108 -12.25 -6.00 -7.19
N ARG A 109 -13.50 -6.27 -6.82
CA ARG A 109 -14.14 -5.67 -5.64
C ARG A 109 -13.42 -6.06 -4.34
N GLU A 110 -13.05 -7.32 -4.20
CA GLU A 110 -12.27 -7.78 -3.04
C GLU A 110 -10.90 -7.10 -2.97
N PHE A 111 -10.22 -6.98 -4.11
CA PHE A 111 -8.94 -6.29 -4.21
C PHE A 111 -9.07 -4.82 -3.81
N LEU A 112 -10.05 -4.09 -4.35
CA LEU A 112 -10.30 -2.70 -3.96
C LEU A 112 -10.61 -2.56 -2.47
N ALA A 113 -11.39 -3.49 -1.91
CA ALA A 113 -11.70 -3.45 -0.48
C ALA A 113 -10.45 -3.61 0.39
N VAL A 114 -9.46 -4.38 -0.06
CA VAL A 114 -8.16 -4.52 0.62
C VAL A 114 -7.29 -3.29 0.41
N VAL A 115 -7.17 -2.80 -0.83
CA VAL A 115 -6.37 -1.60 -1.14
C VAL A 115 -6.88 -0.37 -0.38
N HIS A 116 -8.20 -0.23 -0.25
CA HIS A 116 -8.80 0.87 0.53
C HIS A 116 -8.92 0.57 2.04
N LEU A 117 -8.20 -0.45 2.55
CA LEU A 117 -8.18 -0.82 3.96
C LEU A 117 -9.58 -1.08 4.56
N VAL A 118 -10.55 -1.47 3.75
CA VAL A 118 -11.89 -1.89 4.19
C VAL A 118 -11.84 -3.32 4.70
N LYS A 119 -11.06 -4.17 4.03
CA LYS A 119 -10.82 -5.56 4.41
C LYS A 119 -9.33 -5.80 4.67
N PRO A 120 -8.98 -6.78 5.52
CA PRO A 120 -7.59 -7.15 5.74
C PRO A 120 -7.02 -7.85 4.49
N PRO A 121 -5.69 -7.85 4.27
CA PRO A 121 -5.04 -8.54 3.14
C PRO A 121 -5.40 -10.02 3.02
N ALA A 122 -5.68 -10.69 4.14
CA ALA A 122 -6.13 -12.08 4.17
C ALA A 122 -7.45 -12.33 3.40
N ALA A 123 -8.25 -11.30 3.13
CA ALA A 123 -9.45 -11.41 2.32
C ALA A 123 -9.16 -11.89 0.89
N LEU A 124 -7.98 -11.56 0.37
CA LEU A 124 -7.53 -12.05 -0.95
C LEU A 124 -7.07 -13.51 -0.92
N MET A 125 -6.88 -14.10 0.24
CA MET A 125 -6.44 -15.49 0.43
C MET A 125 -7.58 -16.43 0.84
N THR A 126 -8.84 -15.95 0.77
CA THR A 126 -10.00 -16.80 1.06
C THR A 126 -10.09 -17.98 0.07
N PRO A 127 -10.65 -19.14 0.46
CA PRO A 127 -10.78 -20.29 -0.45
C PRO A 127 -11.49 -19.95 -1.76
N LYS A 128 -12.46 -19.03 -1.72
CA LYS A 128 -13.16 -18.55 -2.94
C LYS A 128 -12.22 -17.83 -3.89
N VAL A 129 -11.42 -16.89 -3.42
CA VAL A 129 -10.47 -16.15 -4.26
C VAL A 129 -9.31 -17.04 -4.68
N ALA A 130 -8.73 -17.80 -3.76
CA ALA A 130 -7.63 -18.71 -4.05
C ALA A 130 -8.01 -19.77 -5.09
N GLY A 131 -9.20 -20.34 -5.01
CA GLY A 131 -9.70 -21.29 -6.01
C GLY A 131 -9.82 -20.68 -7.40
N LYS A 132 -10.32 -19.43 -7.52
CA LYS A 132 -10.37 -18.71 -8.79
C LYS A 132 -8.97 -18.41 -9.34
N VAL A 133 -8.04 -17.99 -8.48
CA VAL A 133 -6.64 -17.70 -8.83
C VAL A 133 -5.96 -18.96 -9.39
N ILE A 134 -6.02 -20.06 -8.66
CA ILE A 134 -5.40 -21.34 -9.09
C ILE A 134 -6.05 -21.87 -10.34
N GLY A 135 -7.38 -21.81 -10.42
CA GLY A 135 -8.14 -22.28 -11.60
C GLY A 135 -7.81 -21.48 -12.87
N LYS A 136 -7.67 -20.16 -12.76
CA LYS A 136 -7.23 -19.31 -13.87
C LYS A 136 -5.79 -19.62 -14.27
N TRP A 137 -4.89 -19.70 -13.32
CA TRP A 137 -3.48 -20.03 -13.56
C TRP A 137 -3.33 -21.39 -14.27
N ALA A 138 -4.02 -22.42 -13.78
CA ALA A 138 -3.97 -23.76 -14.41
C ALA A 138 -4.49 -23.72 -15.84
N ARG A 139 -5.63 -23.06 -16.10
CA ARG A 139 -6.18 -22.92 -17.47
C ARG A 139 -5.22 -22.19 -18.40
N THR A 140 -4.62 -21.08 -17.96
CA THR A 140 -3.65 -20.32 -18.75
C THR A 140 -2.42 -21.15 -19.09
N ARG A 141 -1.94 -21.96 -18.15
CA ARG A 141 -0.79 -22.83 -18.36
C ARG A 141 -1.07 -23.99 -19.31
N LEU A 142 -2.26 -24.58 -19.22
CA LEU A 142 -2.69 -25.65 -20.12
C LEU A 142 -2.97 -25.16 -21.55
N SER A 143 -3.43 -23.92 -21.72
CA SER A 143 -3.69 -23.33 -23.04
C SER A 143 -2.44 -22.80 -23.74
N GLY A 144 -1.25 -22.86 -23.13
CA GLY A 144 0.00 -22.34 -23.69
C GLY A 144 0.08 -20.82 -23.78
N ASN A 145 -0.93 -20.11 -23.31
CA ASN A 145 -0.92 -18.64 -23.30
C ASN A 145 0.06 -18.09 -22.24
N LYS A 146 0.91 -17.14 -22.66
CA LYS A 146 1.76 -16.41 -21.74
C LYS A 146 0.90 -15.45 -20.90
N THR A 147 1.12 -15.42 -19.60
CA THR A 147 0.43 -14.51 -18.69
C THR A 147 0.72 -13.05 -19.04
N LEU A 148 -0.25 -12.15 -18.81
CA LEU A 148 -0.11 -10.71 -19.08
C LEU A 148 1.10 -10.12 -18.36
N ILE A 149 1.37 -10.55 -17.13
CA ILE A 149 2.52 -10.09 -16.34
C ILE A 149 3.83 -10.51 -16.98
N ALA A 150 3.97 -11.76 -17.43
CA ALA A 150 5.15 -12.21 -18.15
C ALA A 150 5.39 -11.43 -19.45
N ARG A 151 4.31 -11.00 -20.14
CA ARG A 151 4.43 -10.16 -21.35
C ARG A 151 4.88 -8.73 -21.03
N ASN A 152 4.46 -8.17 -19.91
CA ASN A 152 4.75 -6.76 -19.55
C ASN A 152 6.14 -6.55 -18.97
N TYR A 153 6.71 -7.57 -18.31
CA TYR A 153 8.02 -7.47 -17.66
C TYR A 153 9.15 -8.18 -18.44
N ALA A 154 8.82 -9.11 -19.32
CA ALA A 154 9.83 -9.75 -20.16
C ALA A 154 10.42 -8.73 -21.16
N GLY A 155 11.65 -8.31 -20.93
CA GLY A 155 12.40 -7.43 -21.82
C GLY A 155 12.36 -5.95 -21.51
N ARG A 156 11.78 -5.50 -20.41
CA ARG A 156 12.01 -4.14 -19.92
C ARG A 156 13.32 -4.09 -19.15
N THR A 157 14.40 -3.76 -19.84
CA THR A 157 15.52 -3.11 -19.18
C THR A 157 14.99 -1.83 -18.58
N VAL A 158 15.12 -1.68 -17.25
CA VAL A 158 14.88 -0.39 -16.60
C VAL A 158 15.76 0.61 -17.34
N PRO A 159 15.21 1.70 -17.90
CA PRO A 159 16.05 2.75 -18.48
C PRO A 159 17.05 3.14 -17.39
N ALA A 160 18.33 3.25 -17.75
CA ALA A 160 19.30 3.80 -16.82
C ALA A 160 18.67 5.06 -16.24
N VAL A 161 18.55 5.11 -14.90
CA VAL A 161 18.02 6.28 -14.21
C VAL A 161 18.82 7.45 -14.76
N ALA A 162 18.13 8.38 -15.43
CA ALA A 162 18.77 9.61 -15.87
C ALA A 162 19.54 10.16 -14.67
N ALA A 163 20.74 10.65 -14.91
CA ALA A 163 21.57 11.20 -13.84
C ALA A 163 20.68 12.10 -12.95
N PRO A 164 20.83 12.03 -11.63
CA PRO A 164 20.00 12.80 -10.73
C PRO A 164 20.04 14.27 -11.20
N VAL A 165 18.85 14.82 -11.48
CA VAL A 165 18.72 16.22 -11.84
C VAL A 165 19.34 17.00 -10.69
N GLN A 166 20.41 17.75 -10.97
CA GLN A 166 21.02 18.59 -9.97
C GLN A 166 19.98 19.66 -9.61
N ILE A 167 19.72 19.85 -8.30
CA ILE A 167 18.74 20.83 -7.82
C ILE A 167 19.07 22.25 -8.31
N ASP A 168 20.34 22.51 -8.59
CA ASP A 168 20.84 23.77 -9.14
C ASP A 168 20.32 24.05 -10.57
N ASP A 169 19.91 23.02 -11.34
CA ASP A 169 19.30 23.17 -12.67
C ASP A 169 17.80 23.56 -12.60
N LEU A 170 17.22 23.51 -11.39
CA LEU A 170 15.85 23.91 -11.08
C LEU A 170 15.80 25.32 -10.45
N ALA A 171 16.75 26.21 -10.78
CA ALA A 171 16.68 27.61 -10.39
C ALA A 171 15.37 28.22 -10.94
N ILE A 172 14.29 28.03 -10.19
CA ILE A 172 13.05 28.76 -10.40
C ILE A 172 13.42 30.22 -10.12
N ASP A 173 13.41 31.03 -11.16
CA ASP A 173 13.61 32.47 -11.03
C ASP A 173 12.45 33.04 -10.21
N LEU A 174 12.68 33.16 -8.88
CA LEU A 174 11.72 33.69 -7.93
C LEU A 174 11.41 35.20 -8.19
N ALA A 175 12.07 35.85 -9.17
CA ALA A 175 11.79 37.20 -9.56
C ALA A 175 10.48 37.29 -10.36
N GLU A 176 10.08 36.27 -11.11
CA GLU A 176 8.83 36.31 -11.89
C GLU A 176 7.56 36.09 -11.05
N VAL A 177 7.65 35.57 -9.84
CA VAL A 177 6.47 35.25 -8.98
C VAL A 177 5.97 36.52 -8.23
N ARG A 178 6.70 37.63 -8.25
CA ARG A 178 6.34 38.86 -7.50
C ARG A 178 5.52 39.90 -8.28
N THR A 179 5.08 39.62 -9.48
CA THR A 179 4.36 40.62 -10.33
C THR A 179 2.95 40.21 -10.77
N HIS A 180 2.28 39.32 -9.98
CA HIS A 180 0.82 39.12 -10.16
C HIS A 180 0.08 39.15 -8.83
#